data_b575c74f9164486370f0fd67612838d6
#
_entry.id   b575c74f9164486370f0fd67612838d6
#
_cell.length_a   1.000
_cell.length_b   1.000
_cell.length_c   1.000
_cell.angle_alpha   90.00
_cell.angle_beta   90.00
_cell.angle_gamma   90.00
#
_symmetry.space_group_name_H-M   'P 1'
#
loop_
_entity.id
_entity.type
_entity.pdbx_description
1 polymer ?
#
loop_
_entity_poly.entity_id
_entity_poly.type
_entity_poly.pdbx_seq_one_letter_code
_entity_poly.pdbx_strand_id
1 'polypeptide(L)'
;MIRPLSRCAALAAGTLIAFSTQAQDPVVVSSKIDTEGSVLGELILQRLDQGGIAVEDRLQLGGTSIVREALITGEIDLYPEYTGNGAFFFDMTDSPVWNDADKALETVREKDREANGLVWLTPAEANNTWAISVRGELAREHDLASLEDLAAYLDDGGAFKLAASAEFVESPQALPAFQEAYDFELAEEQLLVLSGGNTAATMRAAAQQTSNVNAAMTYGTDGGLQALDLVVMDDTLGVQPIYQPAPVVREEVLETYPEIESLLEPVFQALDLETLQRLNGDVAVNGRAPAEVAADFLDTLDD
;
A
#
# COMPACT_ATOMS: atom_id res chain seq x y z
N MET A 1 8.40 -83.84 48.19
CA MET A 1 9.19 -82.62 48.24
C MET A 1 9.00 -81.95 46.88
N ILE A 2 8.10 -80.98 46.80
CA ILE A 2 7.77 -80.24 45.55
C ILE A 2 8.19 -78.79 45.78
N ARG A 3 9.13 -78.27 44.97
CA ARG A 3 9.56 -76.86 44.97
C ARG A 3 8.67 -76.03 44.02
N PRO A 4 8.22 -74.87 44.43
CA PRO A 4 7.50 -73.96 43.48
C PRO A 4 8.48 -73.11 42.65
N LEU A 5 8.24 -73.01 41.36
CA LEU A 5 8.91 -72.08 40.43
C LEU A 5 8.30 -70.68 40.58
N SER A 6 9.14 -69.73 40.99
CA SER A 6 8.80 -68.27 40.93
C SER A 6 8.91 -67.75 39.51
N ARG A 7 7.82 -67.26 39.00
CA ARG A 7 7.78 -66.46 37.72
C ARG A 7 8.02 -64.98 38.03
N CYS A 8 9.16 -64.44 37.65
CA CYS A 8 9.40 -63.02 37.63
C CYS A 8 8.69 -62.42 36.37
N ALA A 9 7.68 -61.63 36.61
CA ALA A 9 7.09 -60.76 35.58
C ALA A 9 7.86 -59.41 35.50
N ALA A 10 8.61 -59.21 34.43
CA ALA A 10 9.23 -57.92 34.16
C ALA A 10 8.19 -56.97 33.60
N LEU A 11 7.82 -55.91 34.34
CA LEU A 11 7.04 -54.77 33.84
C LEU A 11 8.00 -53.87 33.05
N ALA A 12 7.83 -53.82 31.74
CA ALA A 12 8.42 -52.79 30.88
C ALA A 12 7.60 -51.53 31.02
N ALA A 13 8.09 -50.54 31.76
CA ALA A 13 7.51 -49.20 31.81
C ALA A 13 7.92 -48.44 30.51
N GLY A 14 7.03 -48.37 29.56
CA GLY A 14 7.19 -47.52 28.36
C GLY A 14 7.00 -46.07 28.76
N THR A 15 8.08 -45.27 28.73
CA THR A 15 8.03 -43.81 28.90
C THR A 15 7.49 -43.21 27.63
N LEU A 16 6.21 -42.80 27.62
CA LEU A 16 5.64 -41.92 26.59
C LEU A 16 6.26 -40.54 26.76
N ILE A 17 7.19 -40.18 25.87
CA ILE A 17 7.66 -38.79 25.73
C ILE A 17 6.53 -38.05 24.99
N ALA A 18 5.71 -37.32 25.73
CA ALA A 18 4.80 -36.34 25.16
C ALA A 18 5.65 -35.18 24.62
N PHE A 19 5.81 -35.10 23.32
CA PHE A 19 6.27 -33.87 22.69
C PHE A 19 5.14 -32.83 22.87
N SER A 20 5.33 -31.92 23.81
CA SER A 20 4.52 -30.69 23.87
C SER A 20 4.90 -29.90 22.63
N THR A 21 4.06 -29.94 21.60
CA THR A 21 4.07 -28.89 20.60
C THR A 21 3.68 -27.61 21.33
N GLN A 22 4.66 -26.76 21.63
CA GLN A 22 4.41 -25.43 22.10
C GLN A 22 3.68 -24.75 20.93
N ALA A 23 2.42 -24.38 21.12
CA ALA A 23 1.73 -23.57 20.14
C ALA A 23 2.53 -22.26 20.02
N GLN A 24 2.98 -21.94 18.83
CA GLN A 24 3.61 -20.64 18.55
C GLN A 24 2.56 -19.55 18.77
N ASP A 25 2.96 -18.40 19.29
CA ASP A 25 2.07 -17.26 19.45
C ASP A 25 1.61 -16.80 18.07
N PRO A 26 0.33 -16.36 17.91
CA PRO A 26 -0.16 -15.91 16.62
C PRO A 26 0.60 -14.67 16.15
N VAL A 27 0.79 -14.55 14.83
CA VAL A 27 1.37 -13.35 14.21
C VAL A 27 0.32 -12.23 14.21
N VAL A 28 0.63 -11.11 14.82
CA VAL A 28 -0.28 -9.96 14.94
C VAL A 28 -0.17 -9.10 13.69
N VAL A 29 -1.20 -9.15 12.85
CA VAL A 29 -1.28 -8.39 11.59
C VAL A 29 -2.05 -7.10 11.80
N SER A 30 -1.49 -5.98 11.35
CA SER A 30 -2.16 -4.68 11.42
C SER A 30 -2.21 -3.96 10.07
N SER A 31 -2.86 -2.81 10.04
CA SER A 31 -2.90 -1.92 8.87
C SER A 31 -3.21 -0.48 9.26
N LYS A 32 -3.00 0.42 8.29
CA LYS A 32 -3.50 1.79 8.38
C LYS A 32 -5.04 1.81 8.29
N ILE A 33 -5.64 2.92 8.74
CA ILE A 33 -7.10 3.07 8.85
C ILE A 33 -7.80 3.37 7.52
N ASP A 34 -7.03 3.74 6.49
CA ASP A 34 -7.56 4.06 5.17
C ASP A 34 -8.05 2.80 4.41
N THR A 35 -8.72 3.03 3.27
CA THR A 35 -9.28 1.94 2.44
C THR A 35 -8.20 0.99 1.95
N GLU A 36 -7.11 1.51 1.39
CA GLU A 36 -6.02 0.71 0.85
C GLU A 36 -5.31 -0.07 1.95
N GLY A 37 -5.04 0.57 3.09
CA GLY A 37 -4.51 -0.10 4.27
C GLY A 37 -5.37 -1.27 4.72
N SER A 38 -6.70 -1.13 4.66
CA SER A 38 -7.64 -2.21 4.98
C SER A 38 -7.56 -3.36 4.00
N VAL A 39 -7.50 -3.08 2.69
CA VAL A 39 -7.38 -4.11 1.63
C VAL A 39 -6.05 -4.84 1.76
N LEU A 40 -4.93 -4.12 1.85
CA LEU A 40 -3.60 -4.71 1.97
C LEU A 40 -3.43 -5.51 3.26
N GLY A 41 -4.00 -5.02 4.36
CA GLY A 41 -4.00 -5.73 5.64
C GLY A 41 -4.76 -7.05 5.58
N GLU A 42 -5.93 -7.06 4.94
CA GLU A 42 -6.73 -8.28 4.73
C GLU A 42 -6.01 -9.28 3.81
N LEU A 43 -5.34 -8.82 2.76
CA LEU A 43 -4.54 -9.68 1.89
C LEU A 43 -3.44 -10.39 2.68
N ILE A 44 -2.73 -9.67 3.55
CA ILE A 44 -1.70 -10.24 4.41
C ILE A 44 -2.31 -11.25 5.39
N LEU A 45 -3.34 -10.82 6.13
CA LEU A 45 -3.99 -11.63 7.17
C LEU A 45 -4.48 -12.96 6.60
N GLN A 46 -5.24 -12.91 5.51
CA GLN A 46 -5.84 -14.10 4.91
C GLN A 46 -4.80 -15.00 4.25
N ARG A 47 -3.78 -14.43 3.59
CA ARG A 47 -2.72 -15.24 2.97
C ARG A 47 -1.87 -15.99 3.99
N LEU A 48 -1.59 -15.38 5.14
CA LEU A 48 -0.89 -16.07 6.24
C LEU A 48 -1.74 -17.17 6.86
N ASP A 49 -3.03 -16.93 7.11
CA ASP A 49 -3.97 -17.94 7.63
C ASP A 49 -4.10 -19.13 6.65
N GLN A 50 -4.26 -18.87 5.35
CA GLN A 50 -4.25 -19.90 4.29
C GLN A 50 -2.94 -20.69 4.26
N GLY A 51 -1.81 -20.04 4.55
CA GLY A 51 -0.49 -20.66 4.69
C GLY A 51 -0.31 -21.49 5.96
N GLY A 52 -1.31 -21.50 6.86
CA GLY A 52 -1.30 -22.27 8.11
C GLY A 52 -0.60 -21.55 9.27
N ILE A 53 -0.29 -20.26 9.15
CA ILE A 53 0.22 -19.42 10.23
C ILE A 53 -0.95 -18.91 11.04
N ALA A 54 -0.95 -19.13 12.35
CA ALA A 54 -1.95 -18.54 13.24
C ALA A 54 -1.78 -17.02 13.25
N VAL A 55 -2.87 -16.27 13.03
CA VAL A 55 -2.86 -14.79 12.95
C VAL A 55 -3.79 -14.18 13.99
N GLU A 56 -3.44 -12.96 14.47
CA GLU A 56 -4.31 -12.10 15.25
C GLU A 56 -4.60 -10.84 14.43
N ASP A 57 -5.89 -10.53 14.25
CA ASP A 57 -6.35 -9.35 13.52
C ASP A 57 -6.30 -8.10 14.40
N ARG A 58 -5.49 -7.11 14.00
CA ARG A 58 -5.45 -5.73 14.53
C ARG A 58 -5.46 -4.71 13.40
N LEU A 59 -6.22 -4.99 12.34
CA LEU A 59 -6.33 -4.10 11.19
C LEU A 59 -6.92 -2.74 11.60
N GLN A 60 -6.66 -1.72 10.76
CA GLN A 60 -7.17 -0.35 10.92
C GLN A 60 -6.79 0.31 12.26
N LEU A 61 -5.59 0.05 12.74
CA LEU A 61 -5.13 0.54 14.04
C LEU A 61 -5.02 2.07 14.11
N GLY A 62 -4.66 2.73 13.01
CA GLY A 62 -4.53 4.18 12.95
C GLY A 62 -3.78 4.69 11.72
N GLY A 63 -3.32 5.93 11.79
CA GLY A 63 -2.44 6.52 10.77
C GLY A 63 -1.00 6.02 10.89
N THR A 64 -0.15 6.40 9.93
CA THR A 64 1.25 5.97 9.78
C THR A 64 2.03 5.96 11.09
N SER A 65 2.02 7.06 11.85
CA SER A 65 2.81 7.17 13.09
C SER A 65 2.38 6.18 14.16
N ILE A 66 1.06 5.89 14.27
CA ILE A 66 0.50 4.98 15.26
C ILE A 66 0.89 3.55 14.94
N VAL A 67 0.66 3.12 13.68
CA VAL A 67 0.92 1.74 13.26
C VAL A 67 2.42 1.44 13.28
N ARG A 68 3.25 2.40 12.85
CA ARG A 68 4.71 2.27 12.89
C ARG A 68 5.23 2.13 14.32
N GLU A 69 4.78 2.95 15.25
CA GLU A 69 5.17 2.85 16.66
C GLU A 69 4.77 1.51 17.26
N ALA A 70 3.57 1.01 16.94
CA ALA A 70 3.11 -0.31 17.39
C ALA A 70 4.01 -1.45 16.85
N LEU A 71 4.52 -1.34 15.61
CA LEU A 71 5.46 -2.31 15.05
C LEU A 71 6.81 -2.25 15.76
N ILE A 72 7.38 -1.05 15.96
CA ILE A 72 8.67 -0.84 16.61
C ILE A 72 8.64 -1.34 18.07
N THR A 73 7.54 -1.11 18.77
CA THR A 73 7.38 -1.53 20.17
C THR A 73 6.97 -3.00 20.35
N GLY A 74 6.65 -3.70 19.24
CA GLY A 74 6.24 -5.10 19.27
C GLY A 74 4.80 -5.32 19.73
N GLU A 75 3.95 -4.31 19.62
CA GLU A 75 2.50 -4.46 19.84
C GLU A 75 1.82 -5.15 18.65
N ILE A 76 2.43 -5.06 17.45
CA ILE A 76 2.08 -5.77 16.24
C ILE A 76 3.33 -6.38 15.61
N ASP A 77 3.20 -7.35 14.71
CA ASP A 77 4.30 -8.10 14.12
C ASP A 77 4.58 -7.72 12.66
N LEU A 78 3.55 -7.33 11.92
CA LEU A 78 3.68 -6.80 10.56
C LEU A 78 2.48 -5.96 10.13
N TYR A 79 2.74 -5.09 9.16
CA TYR A 79 1.72 -4.31 8.46
C TYR A 79 2.21 -3.87 7.07
N PRO A 80 1.32 -3.47 6.13
CA PRO A 80 1.72 -2.87 4.86
C PRO A 80 2.10 -1.39 5.06
N GLU A 81 3.33 -1.04 4.66
CA GLU A 81 3.87 0.32 4.69
C GLU A 81 4.37 0.73 3.31
N TYR A 82 4.61 2.01 3.08
CA TYR A 82 5.00 2.57 1.78
C TYR A 82 6.46 3.02 1.79
N THR A 83 7.22 2.64 0.76
CA THR A 83 8.66 2.94 0.66
C THR A 83 8.99 4.42 0.82
N GLY A 84 8.17 5.31 0.24
CA GLY A 84 8.35 6.76 0.31
C GLY A 84 8.25 7.35 1.73
N ASN A 85 7.55 6.66 2.65
CA ASN A 85 7.47 7.11 4.04
C ASN A 85 8.83 7.05 4.76
N GLY A 86 9.81 6.32 4.21
CA GLY A 86 11.20 6.36 4.67
C GLY A 86 11.77 7.78 4.70
N ALA A 87 11.32 8.68 3.82
CA ALA A 87 11.69 10.09 3.83
C ALA A 87 11.46 10.74 5.19
N PHE A 88 10.32 10.45 5.82
CA PHE A 88 9.95 10.98 7.13
C PHE A 88 10.56 10.16 8.28
N PHE A 89 10.63 8.84 8.13
CA PHE A 89 11.16 7.96 9.18
C PHE A 89 12.64 8.21 9.48
N PHE A 90 13.39 8.65 8.47
CA PHE A 90 14.84 8.83 8.54
C PHE A 90 15.31 10.29 8.36
N ASP A 91 14.40 11.26 8.46
CA ASP A 91 14.70 12.70 8.27
C ASP A 91 15.40 13.00 6.93
N MET A 92 14.96 12.37 5.84
CA MET A 92 15.56 12.45 4.50
C MET A 92 14.59 12.99 3.44
N THR A 93 13.70 13.91 3.79
CA THR A 93 12.64 14.44 2.91
C THR A 93 13.16 15.09 1.62
N ASP A 94 14.35 15.68 1.66
CA ASP A 94 14.97 16.36 0.51
C ASP A 94 15.87 15.42 -0.33
N SER A 95 15.89 14.12 -0.03
CA SER A 95 16.76 13.18 -0.72
C SER A 95 16.13 12.67 -2.02
N PRO A 96 16.83 12.74 -3.16
CA PRO A 96 16.31 12.24 -4.43
C PRO A 96 16.23 10.70 -4.50
N VAL A 97 16.64 9.97 -3.47
CA VAL A 97 16.53 8.51 -3.44
C VAL A 97 15.07 8.05 -3.49
N TRP A 98 14.16 8.89 -3.00
CA TRP A 98 12.73 8.58 -2.95
C TRP A 98 12.01 8.65 -4.30
N ASN A 99 12.64 9.25 -5.31
CA ASN A 99 12.12 9.32 -6.68
C ASN A 99 12.56 8.12 -7.56
N ASP A 100 13.21 7.13 -6.94
CA ASP A 100 13.69 5.91 -7.62
C ASP A 100 13.27 4.72 -6.77
N ALA A 101 12.46 3.82 -7.34
CA ALA A 101 11.84 2.70 -6.62
C ALA A 101 12.87 1.78 -5.96
N ASP A 102 13.91 1.40 -6.72
CA ASP A 102 14.95 0.48 -6.24
C ASP A 102 15.77 1.11 -5.10
N LYS A 103 16.16 2.38 -5.26
CA LYS A 103 16.92 3.10 -4.23
C LYS A 103 16.08 3.38 -2.98
N ALA A 104 14.80 3.71 -3.14
CA ALA A 104 13.90 3.90 -2.02
C ALA A 104 13.78 2.61 -1.21
N LEU A 105 13.53 1.48 -1.88
CA LEU A 105 13.43 0.16 -1.25
C LEU A 105 14.75 -0.25 -0.56
N GLU A 106 15.89 -0.10 -1.23
CA GLU A 106 17.20 -0.40 -0.65
C GLU A 106 17.46 0.44 0.61
N THR A 107 17.12 1.74 0.55
CA THR A 107 17.29 2.67 1.66
C THR A 107 16.46 2.30 2.87
N VAL A 108 15.16 1.98 2.69
CA VAL A 108 14.31 1.59 3.83
C VAL A 108 14.74 0.24 4.40
N ARG A 109 15.13 -0.72 3.55
CA ARG A 109 15.64 -2.03 3.98
C ARG A 109 16.88 -1.91 4.86
N GLU A 110 17.85 -1.12 4.44
CA GLU A 110 19.10 -0.93 5.19
C GLU A 110 18.84 -0.20 6.52
N LYS A 111 18.20 0.96 6.44
CA LYS A 111 18.02 1.84 7.60
C LYS A 111 17.09 1.25 8.65
N ASP A 112 16.00 0.64 8.23
CA ASP A 112 15.03 0.07 9.17
C ASP A 112 15.52 -1.20 9.85
N ARG A 113 16.26 -2.02 9.11
CA ARG A 113 16.90 -3.20 9.69
C ARG A 113 17.94 -2.79 10.74
N GLU A 114 18.78 -1.79 10.43
CA GLU A 114 19.82 -1.32 11.35
C GLU A 114 19.24 -0.62 12.59
N ALA A 115 18.24 0.25 12.40
CA ALA A 115 17.68 1.06 13.48
C ALA A 115 16.66 0.34 14.35
N ASN A 116 15.82 -0.51 13.75
CA ASN A 116 14.59 -1.03 14.37
C ASN A 116 14.44 -2.56 14.28
N GLY A 117 15.33 -3.28 13.57
CA GLY A 117 15.17 -4.72 13.32
C GLY A 117 13.95 -5.04 12.47
N LEU A 118 13.57 -4.15 11.55
CA LEU A 118 12.45 -4.31 10.65
C LEU A 118 12.91 -4.73 9.24
N VAL A 119 12.18 -5.64 8.64
CA VAL A 119 12.47 -6.19 7.32
C VAL A 119 11.36 -5.80 6.36
N TRP A 120 11.71 -5.09 5.30
CA TRP A 120 10.82 -4.75 4.19
C TRP A 120 10.87 -5.88 3.15
N LEU A 121 9.74 -6.52 2.92
CA LEU A 121 9.62 -7.61 1.95
C LEU A 121 9.49 -7.07 0.51
N THR A 122 9.07 -7.91 -0.42
CA THR A 122 8.83 -7.52 -1.81
C THR A 122 7.69 -6.50 -1.90
N PRO A 123 7.93 -5.32 -2.48
CA PRO A 123 6.87 -4.32 -2.68
C PRO A 123 5.97 -4.68 -3.86
N ALA A 124 4.78 -4.08 -3.89
CA ALA A 124 3.96 -4.01 -5.08
C ALA A 124 4.56 -3.04 -6.12
N GLU A 125 4.20 -3.22 -7.40
CA GLU A 125 4.57 -2.25 -8.45
C GLU A 125 3.72 -0.97 -8.39
N ALA A 126 2.51 -1.05 -7.84
CA ALA A 126 1.62 0.09 -7.67
C ALA A 126 2.27 1.23 -6.88
N ASN A 127 2.05 2.47 -7.32
CA ASN A 127 2.60 3.67 -6.69
C ASN A 127 1.48 4.57 -6.17
N ASN A 128 1.35 4.69 -4.85
CA ASN A 128 0.37 5.52 -4.16
C ASN A 128 0.94 6.93 -3.92
N THR A 129 1.29 7.63 -4.98
CA THR A 129 1.82 9.01 -4.90
C THR A 129 0.79 10.03 -5.35
N TRP A 130 1.02 11.33 -5.06
CA TRP A 130 0.22 12.40 -5.63
C TRP A 130 0.31 12.43 -7.15
N ALA A 131 -0.84 12.61 -7.78
CA ALA A 131 -0.97 12.66 -9.22
C ALA A 131 -2.00 13.70 -9.68
N ILE A 132 -1.92 14.06 -10.94
CA ILE A 132 -2.97 14.79 -11.67
C ILE A 132 -3.68 13.79 -12.55
N SER A 133 -5.00 13.67 -12.38
CA SER A 133 -5.85 12.84 -13.24
C SER A 133 -6.79 13.71 -14.05
N VAL A 134 -7.00 13.36 -15.29
CA VAL A 134 -7.94 14.05 -16.19
C VAL A 134 -9.16 13.17 -16.48
N ARG A 135 -10.26 13.77 -16.91
CA ARG A 135 -11.42 13.01 -17.39
C ARG A 135 -11.02 12.09 -18.55
N GLY A 136 -11.49 10.86 -18.54
CA GLY A 136 -11.17 9.91 -19.61
C GLY A 136 -11.65 10.37 -21.00
N GLU A 137 -12.76 11.12 -21.08
CA GLU A 137 -13.18 11.77 -22.35
C GLU A 137 -12.10 12.72 -22.87
N LEU A 138 -11.56 13.60 -22.00
CA LEU A 138 -10.50 14.56 -22.36
C LEU A 138 -9.21 13.83 -22.76
N ALA A 139 -8.82 12.81 -21.97
CA ALA A 139 -7.64 12.02 -22.27
C ALA A 139 -7.71 11.35 -23.65
N ARG A 140 -8.86 10.76 -23.98
CA ARG A 140 -9.06 10.09 -25.28
C ARG A 140 -9.20 11.05 -26.45
N GLU A 141 -9.80 12.24 -26.26
CA GLU A 141 -9.98 13.23 -27.32
C GLU A 141 -8.66 13.87 -27.73
N HIS A 142 -7.73 14.02 -26.81
CA HIS A 142 -6.45 14.71 -27.00
C HIS A 142 -5.23 13.80 -26.83
N ASP A 143 -5.42 12.47 -26.76
CA ASP A 143 -4.34 11.48 -26.59
C ASP A 143 -3.44 11.76 -25.38
N LEU A 144 -4.04 12.25 -24.24
CA LEU A 144 -3.29 12.55 -23.02
C LEU A 144 -3.03 11.27 -22.22
N ALA A 145 -1.77 10.99 -21.95
CA ALA A 145 -1.33 9.87 -21.12
C ALA A 145 -0.30 10.28 -20.06
N SER A 146 0.43 11.37 -20.29
CA SER A 146 1.52 11.82 -19.43
C SER A 146 1.39 13.31 -19.06
N LEU A 147 2.20 13.77 -18.13
CA LEU A 147 2.29 15.18 -17.77
C LEU A 147 2.92 16.02 -18.90
N GLU A 148 3.77 15.43 -19.76
CA GLU A 148 4.24 16.09 -21.00
C GLU A 148 3.09 16.34 -21.97
N ASP A 149 2.20 15.34 -22.16
CA ASP A 149 1.05 15.53 -23.05
C ASP A 149 0.12 16.60 -22.50
N LEU A 150 -0.07 16.61 -21.16
CA LEU A 150 -0.86 17.65 -20.49
C LEU A 150 -0.24 19.04 -20.67
N ALA A 151 1.08 19.18 -20.50
CA ALA A 151 1.79 20.44 -20.70
C ALA A 151 1.63 20.95 -22.14
N ALA A 152 1.81 20.08 -23.13
CA ALA A 152 1.59 20.43 -24.55
C ALA A 152 0.14 20.85 -24.83
N TYR A 153 -0.84 20.14 -24.26
CA TYR A 153 -2.25 20.50 -24.37
C TYR A 153 -2.55 21.88 -23.80
N LEU A 154 -1.93 22.23 -22.65
CA LEU A 154 -2.08 23.54 -22.01
C LEU A 154 -1.43 24.66 -22.84
N ASP A 155 -0.24 24.44 -23.42
CA ASP A 155 0.48 25.40 -24.28
C ASP A 155 -0.32 25.72 -25.57
N ASP A 156 -1.01 24.73 -26.11
CA ASP A 156 -1.95 24.87 -27.24
C ASP A 156 -3.27 25.60 -26.87
N GLY A 157 -3.43 26.02 -25.62
CA GLY A 157 -4.60 26.73 -25.11
C GLY A 157 -5.77 25.80 -24.77
N GLY A 158 -5.51 24.57 -24.46
CA GLY A 158 -6.50 23.57 -24.04
C GLY A 158 -7.30 24.02 -22.81
N ALA A 159 -8.59 23.74 -22.79
CA ALA A 159 -9.45 24.10 -21.68
C ALA A 159 -9.18 23.15 -20.48
N PHE A 160 -8.64 23.68 -19.40
CA PHE A 160 -8.24 22.91 -18.23
C PHE A 160 -8.61 23.59 -16.91
N LYS A 161 -9.16 22.81 -15.98
CA LYS A 161 -9.40 23.24 -14.62
C LYS A 161 -9.25 22.07 -13.63
N LEU A 162 -8.33 22.23 -12.69
CA LEU A 162 -7.95 21.24 -11.67
C LEU A 162 -8.73 21.48 -10.38
N ALA A 163 -9.38 20.45 -9.85
CA ALA A 163 -9.81 20.41 -8.46
C ALA A 163 -8.70 19.79 -7.60
N ALA A 164 -8.25 20.51 -6.58
CA ALA A 164 -7.16 20.07 -5.72
C ALA A 164 -7.33 20.56 -4.28
N SER A 165 -6.59 19.95 -3.33
CA SER A 165 -6.48 20.45 -1.97
C SER A 165 -5.58 21.69 -1.91
N ALA A 166 -5.75 22.52 -0.87
CA ALA A 166 -4.85 23.63 -0.61
C ALA A 166 -3.39 23.15 -0.42
N GLU A 167 -3.20 22.02 0.28
CA GLU A 167 -1.88 21.43 0.47
C GLU A 167 -1.19 21.07 -0.87
N PHE A 168 -1.92 20.43 -1.79
CA PHE A 168 -1.37 20.08 -3.10
C PHE A 168 -1.01 21.32 -3.93
N VAL A 169 -1.82 22.37 -3.86
CA VAL A 169 -1.59 23.61 -4.61
C VAL A 169 -0.42 24.42 -4.05
N GLU A 170 -0.23 24.41 -2.71
CA GLU A 170 0.72 25.28 -2.02
C GLU A 170 2.05 24.60 -1.67
N SER A 171 2.06 23.25 -1.57
CA SER A 171 3.29 22.52 -1.25
C SER A 171 4.31 22.62 -2.39
N PRO A 172 5.56 23.09 -2.11
CA PRO A 172 6.60 23.15 -3.13
C PRO A 172 6.92 21.81 -3.81
N GLN A 173 6.60 20.70 -3.15
CA GLN A 173 6.87 19.34 -3.63
C GLN A 173 5.71 18.71 -4.42
N ALA A 174 4.58 19.42 -4.58
CA ALA A 174 3.39 18.93 -5.27
C ALA A 174 3.14 19.68 -6.59
N LEU A 175 2.01 20.40 -6.73
CA LEU A 175 1.71 21.12 -7.98
C LEU A 175 2.84 22.06 -8.45
N PRO A 176 3.48 22.87 -7.58
CA PRO A 176 4.61 23.70 -8.01
C PRO A 176 5.78 22.91 -8.62
N ALA A 177 6.10 21.73 -8.04
CA ALA A 177 7.15 20.87 -8.58
C ALA A 177 6.77 20.30 -9.96
N PHE A 178 5.53 19.87 -10.16
CA PHE A 178 5.03 19.46 -11.47
C PHE A 178 5.10 20.60 -12.50
N GLN A 179 4.66 21.79 -12.12
CA GLN A 179 4.70 22.97 -13.00
C GLN A 179 6.12 23.34 -13.43
N GLU A 180 7.08 23.30 -12.50
CA GLU A 180 8.48 23.57 -12.79
C GLU A 180 9.10 22.51 -13.71
N ALA A 181 8.86 21.23 -13.41
CA ALA A 181 9.49 20.12 -14.14
C ALA A 181 8.95 19.94 -15.56
N TYR A 182 7.65 20.14 -15.76
CA TYR A 182 6.97 19.93 -17.04
C TYR A 182 6.69 21.23 -17.81
N ASP A 183 7.20 22.39 -17.33
CA ASP A 183 7.13 23.70 -17.98
C ASP A 183 5.69 24.15 -18.32
N PHE A 184 4.77 24.00 -17.35
CA PHE A 184 3.42 24.56 -17.45
C PHE A 184 3.07 25.38 -16.21
N GLU A 185 2.09 26.27 -16.30
CA GLU A 185 1.59 27.07 -15.19
C GLU A 185 0.06 27.12 -15.24
N LEU A 186 -0.59 26.94 -14.09
CA LEU A 186 -2.03 27.08 -13.95
C LEU A 186 -2.36 28.43 -13.32
N ALA A 187 -3.19 29.22 -13.99
CA ALA A 187 -3.73 30.45 -13.43
C ALA A 187 -4.72 30.14 -12.30
N GLU A 188 -4.96 31.10 -11.41
CA GLU A 188 -5.88 30.94 -10.26
C GLU A 188 -7.30 30.51 -10.72
N GLU A 189 -7.77 30.99 -11.88
CA GLU A 189 -9.06 30.62 -12.45
C GLU A 189 -9.15 29.17 -12.92
N GLN A 190 -7.99 28.54 -13.17
CA GLN A 190 -7.86 27.13 -13.54
C GLN A 190 -7.77 26.20 -12.32
N LEU A 191 -7.92 26.72 -11.12
CA LEU A 191 -7.92 25.96 -9.88
C LEU A 191 -9.29 26.02 -9.22
N LEU A 192 -9.74 24.87 -8.68
CA LEU A 192 -10.81 24.76 -7.71
C LEU A 192 -10.21 24.19 -6.42
N VAL A 193 -9.80 25.07 -5.51
CA VAL A 193 -9.18 24.67 -4.25
C VAL A 193 -10.25 24.23 -3.25
N LEU A 194 -10.15 23.00 -2.77
CA LEU A 194 -11.03 22.41 -1.78
C LEU A 194 -10.36 22.35 -0.40
N SER A 195 -11.12 22.61 0.66
CA SER A 195 -10.62 22.49 2.02
C SER A 195 -10.49 21.01 2.39
N GLY A 196 -9.26 20.56 2.61
CA GLY A 196 -8.92 19.18 2.99
C GLY A 196 -8.38 18.33 1.84
N GLY A 197 -7.60 17.31 2.19
CA GLY A 197 -6.88 16.42 1.25
C GLY A 197 -7.68 15.24 0.72
N ASN A 198 -9.02 15.27 0.77
CA ASN A 198 -9.87 14.14 0.37
C ASN A 198 -10.03 14.09 -1.15
N THR A 199 -9.32 13.15 -1.78
CA THR A 199 -9.34 12.92 -3.24
C THR A 199 -10.70 12.46 -3.77
N ALA A 200 -11.56 11.86 -2.96
CA ALA A 200 -12.93 11.54 -3.38
C ALA A 200 -13.75 12.81 -3.70
N ALA A 201 -13.43 13.95 -3.10
CA ALA A 201 -14.07 15.22 -3.41
C ALA A 201 -13.53 15.83 -4.71
N THR A 202 -12.22 15.80 -4.94
CA THR A 202 -11.58 16.29 -6.17
C THR A 202 -11.99 15.45 -7.37
N MET A 203 -11.96 14.13 -7.25
CA MET A 203 -12.43 13.21 -8.30
C MET A 203 -13.90 13.42 -8.68
N ARG A 204 -14.79 13.58 -7.69
CA ARG A 204 -16.20 13.88 -7.97
C ARG A 204 -16.39 15.23 -8.64
N ALA A 205 -15.61 16.24 -8.26
CA ALA A 205 -15.67 17.55 -8.91
C ALA A 205 -15.31 17.45 -10.39
N ALA A 206 -14.27 16.68 -10.74
CA ALA A 206 -13.87 16.42 -12.12
C ALA A 206 -14.92 15.60 -12.88
N ALA A 207 -15.38 14.48 -12.30
CA ALA A 207 -16.37 13.61 -12.95
C ALA A 207 -17.69 14.33 -13.25
N GLN A 208 -18.15 15.20 -12.34
CA GLN A 208 -19.38 15.98 -12.47
C GLN A 208 -19.18 17.33 -13.19
N GLN A 209 -17.97 17.67 -13.59
CA GLN A 209 -17.61 18.96 -14.20
C GLN A 209 -18.05 20.18 -13.36
N THR A 210 -17.99 20.04 -12.02
CA THR A 210 -18.36 21.12 -11.11
C THR A 210 -17.52 22.38 -11.40
N SER A 211 -18.16 23.50 -11.70
CA SER A 211 -17.48 24.75 -12.07
C SER A 211 -16.50 24.61 -13.26
N ASN A 212 -16.82 23.73 -14.21
CA ASN A 212 -16.02 23.38 -15.39
C ASN A 212 -14.69 22.65 -15.05
N VAL A 213 -14.58 22.03 -13.88
CA VAL A 213 -13.44 21.17 -13.52
C VAL A 213 -13.42 19.94 -14.43
N ASN A 214 -12.26 19.63 -15.02
CA ASN A 214 -12.03 18.48 -15.88
C ASN A 214 -10.79 17.66 -15.48
N ALA A 215 -10.14 18.07 -14.40
CA ALA A 215 -9.00 17.37 -13.81
C ALA A 215 -9.10 17.35 -12.28
N ALA A 216 -8.45 16.41 -11.65
CA ALA A 216 -8.43 16.22 -10.20
C ALA A 216 -7.02 15.93 -9.70
N MET A 217 -6.67 16.49 -8.56
CA MET A 217 -5.63 15.92 -7.70
C MET A 217 -6.13 14.57 -7.21
N THR A 218 -5.29 13.55 -7.33
CA THR A 218 -5.56 12.17 -6.92
C THR A 218 -4.33 11.55 -6.29
N TYR A 219 -4.50 10.38 -5.69
CA TYR A 219 -3.40 9.43 -5.52
C TYR A 219 -3.44 8.40 -6.65
N GLY A 220 -2.27 7.87 -7.04
CA GLY A 220 -2.19 6.92 -8.15
C GLY A 220 -3.08 5.69 -7.99
N THR A 221 -3.27 5.21 -6.76
CA THR A 221 -4.05 4.01 -6.44
C THR A 221 -5.49 4.28 -6.03
N ASP A 222 -5.98 5.51 -6.18
CA ASP A 222 -7.35 5.89 -5.78
C ASP A 222 -8.41 5.01 -6.46
N GLY A 223 -9.22 4.31 -5.69
CA GLY A 223 -10.25 3.41 -6.19
C GLY A 223 -11.40 4.08 -6.96
N GLY A 224 -11.55 5.40 -6.83
CA GLY A 224 -12.54 6.18 -7.58
C GLY A 224 -12.17 6.42 -9.05
N LEU A 225 -10.93 6.25 -9.44
CA LEU A 225 -10.41 6.60 -10.77
C LEU A 225 -11.15 5.88 -11.90
N GLN A 226 -11.18 4.56 -11.86
CA GLN A 226 -11.86 3.76 -12.89
C GLN A 226 -13.38 4.00 -12.90
N ALA A 227 -14.00 4.03 -11.71
CA ALA A 227 -15.45 4.20 -11.57
C ALA A 227 -15.95 5.57 -12.07
N LEU A 228 -15.09 6.59 -12.02
CA LEU A 228 -15.39 7.96 -12.42
C LEU A 228 -14.80 8.31 -13.80
N ASP A 229 -14.27 7.34 -14.53
CA ASP A 229 -13.60 7.51 -15.84
C ASP A 229 -12.56 8.65 -15.77
N LEU A 230 -11.62 8.54 -14.82
CA LEU A 230 -10.47 9.42 -14.66
C LEU A 230 -9.18 8.67 -15.02
N VAL A 231 -8.28 9.34 -15.73
CA VAL A 231 -6.99 8.81 -16.19
C VAL A 231 -5.88 9.57 -15.49
N VAL A 232 -5.01 8.84 -14.78
CA VAL A 232 -3.80 9.41 -14.16
C VAL A 232 -2.82 9.80 -15.25
N MET A 233 -2.27 11.01 -15.15
CA MET A 233 -1.18 11.45 -16.02
C MET A 233 0.14 10.91 -15.49
N ASP A 234 0.88 10.19 -16.32
CA ASP A 234 2.16 9.60 -15.95
C ASP A 234 3.21 10.69 -15.67
N ASP A 235 3.88 10.57 -14.52
CA ASP A 235 5.01 11.43 -14.09
C ASP A 235 6.33 10.83 -14.61
N THR A 236 6.58 10.95 -15.90
CA THR A 236 7.74 10.37 -16.59
C THR A 236 9.08 10.95 -16.16
N LEU A 237 9.09 12.16 -15.59
CA LEU A 237 10.29 12.79 -15.03
C LEU A 237 10.55 12.40 -13.57
N GLY A 238 9.61 11.67 -12.93
CA GLY A 238 9.76 11.20 -11.55
C GLY A 238 9.85 12.33 -10.54
N VAL A 239 8.97 13.34 -10.66
CA VAL A 239 8.93 14.51 -9.78
C VAL A 239 8.50 14.13 -8.37
N GLN A 240 7.50 13.23 -8.29
CA GLN A 240 6.97 12.79 -7.00
C GLN A 240 7.79 11.64 -6.40
N PRO A 241 7.92 11.58 -5.06
CA PRO A 241 8.44 10.41 -4.39
C PRO A 241 7.58 9.17 -4.69
N ILE A 242 8.21 8.02 -4.73
CA ILE A 242 7.57 6.74 -5.01
C ILE A 242 7.10 6.10 -3.71
N TYR A 243 5.82 5.76 -3.64
CA TYR A 243 5.16 5.14 -2.50
C TYR A 243 4.64 3.75 -2.87
N GLN A 244 5.55 2.79 -3.00
CA GLN A 244 5.18 1.39 -3.24
C GLN A 244 4.81 0.72 -1.92
N PRO A 245 3.62 0.10 -1.80
CA PRO A 245 3.25 -0.65 -0.61
C PRO A 245 4.05 -1.95 -0.52
N ALA A 246 4.57 -2.23 0.68
CA ALA A 246 5.33 -3.44 0.99
C ALA A 246 4.99 -3.95 2.38
N PRO A 247 4.96 -5.28 2.61
CA PRO A 247 4.88 -5.80 3.97
C PRO A 247 6.16 -5.46 4.75
N VAL A 248 6.00 -4.93 5.96
CA VAL A 248 7.10 -4.68 6.89
C VAL A 248 6.93 -5.54 8.12
N VAL A 249 7.93 -6.36 8.42
CA VAL A 249 7.88 -7.44 9.42
C VAL A 249 9.01 -7.26 10.41
N ARG A 250 8.79 -7.56 11.68
CA ARG A 250 9.85 -7.64 12.68
C ARG A 250 10.78 -8.81 12.36
N GLU A 251 12.10 -8.60 12.43
CA GLU A 251 13.11 -9.61 12.06
C GLU A 251 12.95 -10.92 12.89
N GLU A 252 12.65 -10.82 14.18
CA GLU A 252 12.41 -11.98 15.05
C GLU A 252 11.18 -12.82 14.67
N VAL A 253 10.18 -12.18 14.03
CA VAL A 253 8.99 -12.88 13.51
C VAL A 253 9.36 -13.71 12.27
N LEU A 254 10.18 -13.16 11.38
CA LEU A 254 10.69 -13.91 10.22
C LEU A 254 11.66 -15.03 10.62
N GLU A 255 12.41 -14.89 11.71
CA GLU A 255 13.21 -16.00 12.26
C GLU A 255 12.34 -17.15 12.74
N THR A 256 11.13 -16.83 13.24
CA THR A 256 10.17 -17.82 13.74
C THR A 256 9.30 -18.41 12.62
N TYR A 257 8.92 -17.58 11.64
CA TYR A 257 8.03 -17.89 10.51
C TYR A 257 8.68 -17.48 9.19
N PRO A 258 9.74 -18.14 8.74
CA PRO A 258 10.46 -17.77 7.53
C PRO A 258 9.62 -17.91 6.24
N GLU A 259 8.53 -18.68 6.29
CA GLU A 259 7.57 -18.83 5.18
C GLU A 259 6.75 -17.58 4.88
N ILE A 260 6.68 -16.58 5.76
CA ILE A 260 5.95 -15.33 5.55
C ILE A 260 6.38 -14.66 4.24
N GLU A 261 7.69 -14.58 3.97
CA GLU A 261 8.21 -13.97 2.76
C GLU A 261 7.68 -14.67 1.51
N SER A 262 7.79 -15.99 1.44
CA SER A 262 7.34 -16.77 0.28
C SER A 262 5.82 -16.81 0.09
N LEU A 263 5.04 -16.62 1.16
CA LEU A 263 3.59 -16.51 1.11
C LEU A 263 3.14 -15.16 0.57
N LEU A 264 3.80 -14.07 0.98
CA LEU A 264 3.39 -12.70 0.63
C LEU A 264 3.97 -12.21 -0.70
N GLU A 265 5.14 -12.72 -1.13
CA GLU A 265 5.79 -12.28 -2.36
C GLU A 265 4.86 -12.36 -3.59
N PRO A 266 4.19 -13.49 -3.93
CA PRO A 266 3.32 -13.56 -5.10
C PRO A 266 2.10 -12.63 -4.99
N VAL A 267 1.61 -12.36 -3.78
CA VAL A 267 0.48 -11.44 -3.55
C VAL A 267 0.88 -10.02 -3.93
N PHE A 268 2.01 -9.53 -3.40
CA PHE A 268 2.45 -8.16 -3.65
C PHE A 268 2.97 -7.96 -5.08
N GLN A 269 3.59 -8.96 -5.70
CA GLN A 269 3.98 -8.92 -7.12
C GLN A 269 2.78 -8.83 -8.08
N ALA A 270 1.61 -9.30 -7.68
CA ALA A 270 0.39 -9.22 -8.48
C ALA A 270 -0.39 -7.90 -8.30
N LEU A 271 0.07 -7.02 -7.40
CA LEU A 271 -0.55 -5.70 -7.15
C LEU A 271 0.10 -4.64 -8.05
N ASP A 272 -0.26 -4.64 -9.33
CA ASP A 272 0.00 -3.51 -10.21
C ASP A 272 -0.98 -2.35 -9.95
N LEU A 273 -0.78 -1.22 -10.63
CA LEU A 273 -1.57 -0.02 -10.42
C LEU A 273 -3.08 -0.25 -10.69
N GLU A 274 -3.42 -0.93 -11.79
CA GLU A 274 -4.82 -1.17 -12.18
C GLU A 274 -5.50 -2.13 -11.20
N THR A 275 -4.79 -3.16 -10.76
CA THR A 275 -5.28 -4.12 -9.76
C THR A 275 -5.59 -3.42 -8.45
N LEU A 276 -4.68 -2.60 -7.93
CA LEU A 276 -4.88 -1.94 -6.64
C LEU A 276 -5.99 -0.87 -6.73
N GLN A 277 -6.08 -0.11 -7.82
CA GLN A 277 -7.21 0.78 -8.10
C GLN A 277 -8.55 0.03 -8.09
N ARG A 278 -8.62 -1.15 -8.73
CA ARG A 278 -9.83 -1.96 -8.76
C ARG A 278 -10.21 -2.47 -7.38
N LEU A 279 -9.27 -3.01 -6.61
CA LEU A 279 -9.53 -3.49 -5.25
C LEU A 279 -10.00 -2.36 -4.32
N ASN A 280 -9.32 -1.21 -4.37
CA ASN A 280 -9.73 -0.01 -3.63
C ASN A 280 -11.11 0.50 -4.09
N GLY A 281 -11.41 0.42 -5.38
CA GLY A 281 -12.69 0.80 -5.95
C GLY A 281 -13.85 -0.09 -5.49
N ASP A 282 -13.61 -1.38 -5.39
CA ASP A 282 -14.60 -2.34 -4.87
C ASP A 282 -15.02 -1.99 -3.44
N VAL A 283 -14.08 -1.53 -2.61
CA VAL A 283 -14.39 -1.08 -1.25
C VAL A 283 -14.97 0.33 -1.23
N ALA A 284 -14.27 1.32 -1.81
CA ALA A 284 -14.61 2.74 -1.65
C ALA A 284 -15.86 3.17 -2.44
N VAL A 285 -16.12 2.54 -3.60
CA VAL A 285 -17.20 2.89 -4.52
C VAL A 285 -18.33 1.89 -4.47
N ASN A 286 -18.01 0.59 -4.53
CA ASN A 286 -18.99 -0.48 -4.57
C ASN A 286 -19.47 -0.91 -3.17
N GLY A 287 -18.79 -0.44 -2.09
CA GLY A 287 -19.17 -0.69 -0.70
C GLY A 287 -19.00 -2.15 -0.26
N ARG A 288 -18.11 -2.90 -0.93
CA ARG A 288 -17.78 -4.26 -0.53
C ARG A 288 -16.91 -4.25 0.73
N ALA A 289 -16.99 -5.31 1.53
CA ALA A 289 -16.10 -5.46 2.67
C ALA A 289 -14.65 -5.73 2.20
N PRO A 290 -13.61 -5.10 2.80
CA PRO A 290 -12.22 -5.35 2.45
C PRO A 290 -11.85 -6.84 2.49
N ALA A 291 -12.37 -7.58 3.48
CA ALA A 291 -12.16 -9.02 3.61
C ALA A 291 -12.69 -9.83 2.42
N GLU A 292 -13.87 -9.47 1.87
CA GLU A 292 -14.43 -10.14 0.69
C GLU A 292 -13.61 -9.82 -0.57
N VAL A 293 -13.17 -8.56 -0.71
CA VAL A 293 -12.35 -8.12 -1.84
C VAL A 293 -11.00 -8.83 -1.84
N ALA A 294 -10.37 -8.96 -0.66
CA ALA A 294 -9.11 -9.66 -0.48
C ALA A 294 -9.26 -11.16 -0.78
N ALA A 295 -10.32 -11.82 -0.27
CA ALA A 295 -10.57 -13.23 -0.53
C ALA A 295 -10.71 -13.52 -2.03
N ASP A 296 -11.57 -12.77 -2.73
CA ASP A 296 -11.79 -12.94 -4.17
C ASP A 296 -10.48 -12.74 -4.97
N PHE A 297 -9.62 -11.79 -4.57
CA PHE A 297 -8.36 -11.58 -5.24
C PHE A 297 -7.37 -12.72 -4.99
N LEU A 298 -7.24 -13.19 -3.75
CA LEU A 298 -6.36 -14.31 -3.41
C LEU A 298 -6.77 -15.59 -4.15
N ASP A 299 -8.08 -15.85 -4.30
CA ASP A 299 -8.60 -16.99 -5.07
C ASP A 299 -8.11 -16.93 -6.53
N THR A 300 -7.96 -15.72 -7.12
CA THR A 300 -7.43 -15.59 -8.50
C THR A 300 -5.95 -15.91 -8.63
N LEU A 301 -5.19 -15.89 -7.53
CA LEU A 301 -3.75 -16.20 -7.54
C LEU A 301 -3.48 -17.71 -7.40
N ASP A 302 -4.44 -18.45 -6.86
CA ASP A 302 -4.31 -19.89 -6.60
C ASP A 302 -4.86 -20.75 -7.77
N ASP A 303 -5.53 -20.12 -8.79
CA ASP A 303 -6.05 -20.75 -10.01
C ASP A 303 -4.97 -20.79 -11.13
#